data_2965aba74ead20251bda0845ece33a04
#
_entry.id   2965aba74ead20251bda0845ece33a04
#
_cell.length_a   1.000
_cell.length_b   1.000
_cell.length_c   1.000
_cell.angle_alpha   90.00
_cell.angle_beta   90.00
_cell.angle_gamma   90.00
#
_symmetry.space_group_name_H-M   'P 1'
#
loop_
_entity.id
_entity.type
_entity.pdbx_description
1 polymer ?
#
loop_
_entity_poly.entity_id
_entity_poly.type
_entity_poly.pdbx_seq_one_letter_code
_entity_poly.pdbx_strand_id
1 'polypeptide(L)'
;MLTLPIKQEWFDMICRGEKREEYREATEYYRTRINSAIVADPNCKGQAYKIFPVKIRAGYNSKAPAAILRVHCTFGKGGVREWGADPDKYYYILQILHIESIENWKGGNM
;
A
#
# COMPACT_ATOMS: atom_id res chain seq x y z
N MET A 1 -3.99 7.40 10.09
CA MET A 1 -3.92 6.61 8.84
C MET A 1 -2.50 6.17 8.60
N LEU A 2 -2.32 4.91 8.22
CA LEU A 2 -1.00 4.39 7.90
C LEU A 2 -0.44 5.07 6.66
N THR A 3 0.79 5.57 6.75
CA THR A 3 1.49 6.17 5.62
C THR A 3 2.71 5.32 5.29
N LEU A 4 2.84 4.93 4.03
CA LEU A 4 3.91 4.09 3.55
C LEU A 4 4.77 4.86 2.55
N PRO A 5 6.08 4.97 2.80
CA PRO A 5 6.97 5.51 1.76
C PRO A 5 7.08 4.52 0.62
N ILE A 6 7.16 5.01 -0.59
CA ILE A 6 7.21 4.17 -1.78
C ILE A 6 8.15 4.81 -2.81
N LYS A 7 8.78 3.98 -3.62
CA LYS A 7 9.59 4.49 -4.73
C LYS A 7 8.71 5.10 -5.80
N GLN A 8 9.21 6.14 -6.45
CA GLN A 8 8.45 6.86 -7.47
C GLN A 8 7.96 5.93 -8.58
N GLU A 9 8.78 4.99 -9.02
CA GLU A 9 8.39 4.08 -10.09
C GLU A 9 7.16 3.23 -9.72
N TRP A 10 7.11 2.74 -8.47
CA TRP A 10 5.96 1.96 -8.00
C TRP A 10 4.72 2.85 -7.83
N PHE A 11 4.93 4.07 -7.33
CA PHE A 11 3.84 5.05 -7.21
C PHE A 11 3.19 5.29 -8.58
N ASP A 12 4.02 5.54 -9.59
CA ASP A 12 3.52 5.80 -10.94
C ASP A 12 2.72 4.60 -11.47
N MET A 13 3.23 3.39 -11.27
CA MET A 13 2.54 2.18 -11.72
C MET A 13 1.20 1.99 -11.02
N ILE A 14 1.14 2.28 -9.72
CA ILE A 14 -0.11 2.19 -8.97
C ILE A 14 -1.12 3.18 -9.53
N CYS A 15 -0.71 4.44 -9.72
CA CYS A 15 -1.61 5.48 -10.21
C CYS A 15 -2.10 5.22 -11.63
N ARG A 16 -1.31 4.51 -12.44
CA ARG A 16 -1.73 4.13 -13.79
C ARG A 16 -2.53 2.83 -13.84
N GLY A 17 -2.72 2.18 -12.68
CA GLY A 17 -3.44 0.91 -12.63
C GLY A 17 -2.62 -0.31 -13.06
N GLU A 18 -1.32 -0.16 -13.22
CA GLU A 18 -0.43 -1.23 -13.66
C GLU A 18 0.02 -2.11 -12.51
N LYS A 19 0.12 -1.56 -11.29
CA LYS A 19 0.51 -2.29 -10.10
C LYS A 19 -0.68 -2.31 -9.15
N ARG A 20 -1.14 -3.51 -8.80
CA ARG A 20 -2.36 -3.67 -8.00
C ARG A 20 -2.13 -4.22 -6.60
N GLU A 21 -0.89 -4.52 -6.25
CA GLU A 21 -0.54 -4.98 -4.92
C GLU A 21 0.73 -4.29 -4.47
N GLU A 22 0.77 -3.94 -3.19
CA GLU A 22 1.97 -3.44 -2.54
C GLU A 22 2.38 -4.45 -1.48
N TYR A 23 3.69 -4.62 -1.28
CA TYR A 23 4.22 -5.65 -0.41
C TYR A 23 5.07 -5.03 0.68
N ARG A 24 4.88 -5.50 1.92
CA ARG A 24 5.72 -5.10 3.05
C ARG A 24 6.14 -6.35 3.80
N GLU A 25 7.43 -6.50 4.06
CA GLU A 25 7.94 -7.65 4.78
C GLU A 25 7.33 -7.71 6.18
N ALA A 26 7.16 -8.92 6.70
CA ALA A 26 6.54 -9.16 7.99
C ALA A 26 7.53 -8.91 9.14
N THR A 27 8.09 -7.71 9.16
CA THR A 27 8.93 -7.26 10.26
C THR A 27 8.05 -6.82 11.42
N GLU A 28 8.62 -6.70 12.60
CA GLU A 28 7.87 -6.18 13.74
C GLU A 28 7.39 -4.75 13.49
N TYR A 29 8.21 -3.96 12.80
CA TYR A 29 7.87 -2.60 12.42
C TYR A 29 6.55 -2.57 11.64
N TYR A 30 6.44 -3.36 10.57
CA TYR A 30 5.22 -3.36 9.75
C TYR A 30 4.08 -4.10 10.40
N ARG A 31 4.36 -5.16 11.17
CA ARG A 31 3.33 -5.87 11.92
C ARG A 31 2.59 -4.91 12.85
N THR A 32 3.33 -4.14 13.61
CA THR A 32 2.74 -3.17 14.55
C THR A 32 1.91 -2.13 13.82
N ARG A 33 2.44 -1.56 12.76
CA ARG A 33 1.76 -0.48 12.03
C ARG A 33 0.54 -0.96 11.30
N ILE A 34 0.60 -2.11 10.66
CA ILE A 34 -0.53 -2.66 9.92
C ILE A 34 -1.63 -3.08 10.88
N ASN A 35 -1.28 -3.74 11.99
CA ASN A 35 -2.29 -4.11 12.99
C ASN A 35 -2.95 -2.88 13.60
N SER A 36 -2.19 -1.82 13.86
CA SER A 36 -2.77 -0.58 14.37
C SER A 36 -3.72 0.05 13.36
N ALA A 37 -3.40 0.00 12.08
CA ALA A 37 -4.27 0.54 11.03
C ALA A 37 -5.58 -0.24 10.95
N ILE A 38 -5.53 -1.55 11.07
CA ILE A 38 -6.72 -2.40 11.06
C ILE A 38 -7.62 -2.06 12.24
N VAL A 39 -7.05 -1.96 13.43
CA VAL A 39 -7.81 -1.69 14.66
C VAL A 39 -8.42 -0.28 14.63
N ALA A 40 -7.70 0.68 14.06
CA ALA A 40 -8.13 2.07 14.03
C ALA A 40 -9.26 2.32 13.03
N ASP A 41 -9.46 1.45 12.04
CA ASP A 41 -10.51 1.64 11.04
C ASP A 41 -11.83 1.09 11.59
N PRO A 42 -12.84 1.95 11.80
CA PRO A 42 -14.13 1.50 12.35
C PRO A 42 -14.85 0.51 11.44
N ASN A 43 -14.48 0.45 10.17
CA ASN A 43 -15.09 -0.48 9.23
C ASN A 43 -14.47 -1.87 9.27
N CYS A 44 -13.31 -2.04 9.89
CA CYS A 44 -12.68 -3.35 10.00
C CYS A 44 -13.26 -4.18 11.11
N LYS A 45 -13.50 -3.62 12.26
CA LYS A 45 -14.16 -4.26 13.42
C LYS A 45 -13.58 -5.62 13.79
N GLY A 46 -12.28 -5.83 13.57
CA GLY A 46 -11.66 -7.11 13.89
C GLY A 46 -12.14 -8.28 13.05
N GLN A 47 -12.73 -8.04 11.91
CA GLN A 47 -13.35 -9.05 11.07
C GLN A 47 -12.34 -9.75 10.17
N ALA A 48 -12.85 -10.74 9.42
CA ALA A 48 -12.09 -11.43 8.40
C ALA A 48 -11.66 -10.48 7.27
N TYR A 49 -12.43 -9.43 7.05
CA TYR A 49 -12.11 -8.45 6.02
C TYR A 49 -11.21 -7.38 6.59
N LYS A 50 -9.95 -7.42 6.21
CA LYS A 50 -8.96 -6.44 6.64
C LYS A 50 -8.82 -5.38 5.56
N ILE A 51 -9.85 -4.55 5.43
CA ILE A 51 -9.92 -3.47 4.45
C ILE A 51 -9.79 -2.14 5.18
N PHE A 52 -8.81 -1.35 4.77
CA PHE A 52 -8.54 -0.06 5.42
C PHE A 52 -7.83 0.88 4.45
N PRO A 53 -7.84 2.19 4.75
CA PRO A 53 -7.12 3.14 3.91
C PRO A 53 -5.64 3.18 4.27
N VAL A 54 -4.79 3.32 3.25
CA VAL A 54 -3.37 3.63 3.43
C VAL A 54 -3.01 4.80 2.55
N LYS A 55 -2.08 5.63 3.03
CA LYS A 55 -1.50 6.69 2.23
C LYS A 55 -0.12 6.23 1.76
N ILE A 56 0.10 6.28 0.46
CA ILE A 56 1.44 6.07 -0.10
C ILE A 56 2.01 7.42 -0.48
N ARG A 57 3.32 7.58 -0.30
CA ARG A 57 4.01 8.84 -0.57
C ARG A 57 5.35 8.57 -1.22
N ALA A 58 5.59 9.21 -2.36
CA ALA A 58 6.83 9.05 -3.10
C ALA A 58 7.77 10.21 -2.77
N GLY A 59 8.31 10.22 -1.55
CA GLY A 59 9.20 11.26 -1.06
C GLY A 59 8.78 11.76 0.32
N TYR A 60 9.57 12.66 0.88
CA TYR A 60 9.38 13.09 2.27
C TYR A 60 8.95 14.54 2.42
N ASN A 61 9.01 15.36 1.35
CA ASN A 61 8.60 16.75 1.49
C ASN A 61 7.07 16.86 1.30
N SER A 62 6.52 18.01 1.72
CA SER A 62 5.08 18.23 1.71
C SER A 62 4.48 18.27 0.31
N LYS A 63 5.30 18.46 -0.72
CA LYS A 63 4.85 18.49 -2.11
C LYS A 63 5.11 17.18 -2.85
N ALA A 64 5.56 16.15 -2.15
CA ALA A 64 5.79 14.86 -2.76
C ALA A 64 4.46 14.27 -3.26
N PRO A 65 4.49 13.50 -4.36
CA PRO A 65 3.29 12.80 -4.79
C PRO A 65 2.79 11.86 -3.71
N ALA A 66 1.49 11.84 -3.51
CA ALA A 66 0.86 10.98 -2.51
C ALA A 66 -0.51 10.53 -3.02
N ALA A 67 -0.95 9.40 -2.52
CA ALA A 67 -2.26 8.87 -2.86
C ALA A 67 -2.84 8.14 -1.65
N ILE A 68 -4.16 8.16 -1.53
CA ILE A 68 -4.87 7.38 -0.53
C ILE A 68 -5.51 6.21 -1.26
N LEU A 69 -5.20 5.01 -0.79
CA LEU A 69 -5.65 3.76 -1.38
C LEU A 69 -6.57 3.05 -0.39
N ARG A 70 -7.60 2.41 -0.90
CA ARG A 70 -8.37 1.44 -0.12
C ARG A 70 -7.79 0.07 -0.42
N VAL A 71 -7.30 -0.64 0.60
CA VAL A 71 -6.61 -1.91 0.41
C VAL A 71 -7.25 -3.02 1.23
N HIS A 72 -7.13 -4.23 0.70
CA HIS A 72 -7.43 -5.47 1.43
C HIS A 72 -6.10 -6.12 1.80
N CYS A 73 -5.88 -6.32 3.09
CA CYS A 73 -4.62 -6.85 3.59
C CYS A 73 -4.73 -8.35 3.84
N THR A 74 -3.80 -9.09 3.26
CA THR A 74 -3.62 -10.51 3.57
C THR A 74 -2.15 -10.73 3.93
N PHE A 75 -1.85 -11.91 4.42
CA PHE A 75 -0.49 -12.31 4.72
C PHE A 75 -0.21 -13.62 4.00
N GLY A 76 0.87 -13.67 3.25
CA GLY A 76 1.19 -14.90 2.52
C GLY A 76 2.53 -14.83 1.83
N LYS A 77 2.85 -15.93 1.21
CA LYS A 77 4.09 -16.10 0.46
C LYS A 77 3.85 -15.73 -1.00
N GLY A 78 4.85 -15.11 -1.59
CA GLY A 78 4.80 -14.81 -3.00
C GLY A 78 4.40 -13.38 -3.29
N GLY A 79 3.68 -13.22 -4.39
CA GLY A 79 3.33 -11.91 -4.92
C GLY A 79 3.82 -11.81 -6.36
N VAL A 80 3.56 -10.67 -6.97
CA VAL A 80 3.91 -10.43 -8.36
C VAL A 80 5.32 -9.85 -8.44
N ARG A 81 6.21 -10.59 -9.08
CA ARG A 81 7.61 -10.19 -9.17
C ARG A 81 7.78 -8.83 -9.86
N GLU A 82 7.01 -8.59 -10.88
CA GLU A 82 7.06 -7.34 -11.65
C GLU A 82 6.62 -6.13 -10.81
N TRP A 83 6.00 -6.38 -9.68
CA TRP A 83 5.56 -5.34 -8.74
C TRP A 83 6.45 -5.25 -7.50
N GLY A 84 7.60 -5.94 -7.53
CA GLY A 84 8.60 -5.83 -6.47
C GLY A 84 8.61 -6.96 -5.45
N ALA A 85 7.80 -8.00 -5.64
CA ALA A 85 7.78 -9.12 -4.72
C ALA A 85 8.89 -10.12 -5.03
N ASP A 86 9.43 -10.72 -3.97
CA ASP A 86 10.24 -11.92 -4.09
C ASP A 86 9.30 -13.11 -3.83
N PRO A 87 9.09 -14.01 -4.81
CA PRO A 87 8.12 -15.10 -4.65
C PRO A 87 8.44 -16.07 -3.52
N ASP A 88 9.65 -16.04 -2.99
CA ASP A 88 10.07 -16.93 -1.92
C ASP A 88 9.92 -16.32 -0.52
N LYS A 89 9.49 -15.07 -0.45
CA LYS A 89 9.32 -14.37 0.84
C LYS A 89 7.87 -14.24 1.23
N TYR A 90 7.65 -14.04 2.53
CA TYR A 90 6.33 -13.76 3.09
C TYR A 90 6.15 -12.26 3.25
N TYR A 91 4.97 -11.79 2.89
CA TYR A 91 4.64 -10.37 2.94
C TYR A 91 3.26 -10.13 3.54
N TYR A 92 3.08 -8.95 4.09
CA TYR A 92 1.76 -8.35 4.11
C TYR A 92 1.48 -7.90 2.69
N ILE A 93 0.42 -8.44 2.11
CA ILE A 93 0.01 -8.14 0.74
C ILE A 93 -1.16 -7.18 0.81
N LEU A 94 -0.96 -5.97 0.33
CA LEU A 94 -1.97 -4.93 0.30
C LEU A 94 -2.56 -4.89 -1.10
N GLN A 95 -3.68 -5.56 -1.28
CA GLN A 95 -4.38 -5.56 -2.55
C GLN A 95 -5.12 -4.24 -2.71
N ILE A 96 -4.83 -3.52 -3.77
CA ILE A 96 -5.42 -2.20 -4.01
C ILE A 96 -6.80 -2.38 -4.61
N LEU A 97 -7.83 -2.03 -3.84
CA LEU A 97 -9.22 -2.13 -4.29
C LEU A 97 -9.59 -0.93 -5.15
N HIS A 98 -9.20 0.26 -4.71
CA HIS A 98 -9.33 1.47 -5.52
C HIS A 98 -8.48 2.59 -4.94
N ILE A 99 -8.29 3.62 -5.73
CA ILE A 99 -7.54 4.82 -5.35
C ILE A 99 -8.58 5.88 -4.98
N GLU A 100 -8.53 6.35 -3.73
CA GLU A 100 -9.50 7.33 -3.24
C GLU A 100 -9.11 8.75 -3.60
N SER A 101 -7.82 9.06 -3.62
CA SER A 101 -7.34 10.38 -4.00
C SER A 101 -5.88 10.31 -4.43
N ILE A 102 -5.48 11.24 -5.26
CA ILE A 102 -4.10 11.42 -5.70
C ILE A 102 -3.78 12.91 -5.59
N GLU A 103 -2.62 13.25 -5.04
CA GLU A 103 -2.18 14.64 -4.97
C GLU A 103 -0.74 14.76 -5.46
N ASN A 104 -0.44 15.88 -6.10
CA ASN A 104 0.90 16.25 -6.55
C ASN A 104 1.54 15.27 -7.54
N TRP A 105 0.72 14.45 -8.20
CA TRP A 105 1.21 13.50 -9.21
C TRP A 105 1.07 14.12 -10.60
N LYS A 106 2.13 14.04 -11.38
CA LYS A 106 2.20 14.67 -12.69
C LYS A 106 1.92 13.72 -13.85
N GLY A 107 1.30 12.58 -13.56
CA GLY A 107 0.94 11.64 -14.59
C GLY A 107 2.06 10.72 -15.04
N GLY A 108 3.21 10.79 -14.39
CA GLY A 108 4.33 9.87 -14.61
C GLY A 108 5.02 9.99 -15.96
N ASN A 109 4.29 10.07 -17.04
CA ASN A 109 4.86 10.10 -18.39
C ASN A 109 4.19 11.11 -19.29
N MET A 110 3.69 12.13 -18.70
CA MET A 110 3.05 13.21 -19.44
C MET A 110 4.09 14.13 -20.06
#